data_6f025c6ca8138b184f8894122f498579
#
_entry.id   6f025c6ca8138b184f8894122f498579
#
_cell.length_a   1.000
_cell.length_b   1.000
_cell.length_c   1.000
_cell.angle_alpha   90.00
_cell.angle_beta   90.00
_cell.angle_gamma   90.00
#
_symmetry.space_group_name_H-M   'P 1'
#
loop_
_entity.id
_entity.type
_entity.pdbx_description
1 polymer ?
#
loop_
_entity_poly.entity_id
_entity_poly.type
_entity_poly.pdbx_seq_one_letter_code
_entity_poly.pdbx_strand_id
1 'polypeptide(L)'
;MQRRTFLQAGLVAAFGAPLLAALRQERLDEAAEVLAKATASGLVESAVMHVMQREASCTWHLGKAKSENAMFLLGSISKPICITALMTLFDRQKFGLDDPVQKFIPQFSGDGRDQVTLRHLLTHVSGLPDQLAENNALRKAHAGLSEFVEGAIRTPLQFAVGSKYQYSSMAILLAARVAEIISGTDILELVDRAVFQPLGMKHSAQGLGRFLIDDMVSCQTEHAAPEAGAGDPSAKDWDWNSPYWRKLGAPWGGTHASAPDLGRFLAEFLLENGKAVKPETARLMTSNHNGAGLTPRGLGFSVGAAAGSPGCSEKTFGHTGSTGTIAWADRATETICVVLTSLPARAVQPHPRDSVAQRVAAAAN
;
A
#
# COMPACT_ATOMS: atom_id res chain seq x y z
N MET A 1 -19.42 36.13 -25.84
CA MET A 1 -18.51 35.28 -26.61
C MET A 1 -17.15 35.26 -25.91
N GLN A 2 -16.93 34.31 -25.04
CA GLN A 2 -15.59 33.95 -24.47
C GLN A 2 -15.80 32.85 -23.42
N ARG A 3 -16.03 31.64 -23.89
CA ARG A 3 -16.01 30.43 -23.08
C ARG A 3 -15.25 29.38 -23.90
N ARG A 4 -13.92 29.33 -23.79
CA ARG A 4 -13.09 28.22 -24.26
C ARG A 4 -11.60 28.60 -24.13
N THR A 5 -11.06 28.72 -22.91
CA THR A 5 -9.61 28.85 -22.73
C THR A 5 -9.18 28.48 -21.31
N PHE A 6 -9.67 27.34 -20.77
CA PHE A 6 -9.23 26.87 -19.44
C PHE A 6 -8.84 25.37 -19.41
N LEU A 7 -8.61 24.75 -20.57
CA LEU A 7 -8.27 23.32 -20.68
C LEU A 7 -6.97 23.06 -21.47
N GLN A 8 -5.94 23.88 -21.27
CA GLN A 8 -4.64 23.65 -21.89
C GLN A 8 -3.51 23.72 -20.88
N ALA A 9 -3.53 22.89 -19.85
CA ALA A 9 -2.35 22.59 -19.06
C ALA A 9 -2.46 21.13 -18.55
N GLY A 10 -1.94 20.19 -19.33
CA GLY A 10 -1.47 18.92 -18.80
C GLY A 10 -2.40 17.72 -18.79
N LEU A 11 -3.41 17.62 -19.68
CA LEU A 11 -4.12 16.34 -19.89
C LEU A 11 -3.48 15.60 -21.08
N VAL A 12 -2.41 14.85 -20.85
CA VAL A 12 -2.00 13.78 -21.77
C VAL A 12 -2.61 12.50 -21.28
N ALA A 13 -3.84 12.20 -21.73
CA ALA A 13 -4.47 10.91 -21.55
C ALA A 13 -4.06 9.99 -22.70
N ALA A 14 -3.29 8.96 -22.44
CA ALA A 14 -3.12 7.86 -23.38
C ALA A 14 -4.39 6.98 -23.32
N PHE A 15 -5.32 7.19 -24.23
CA PHE A 15 -6.62 6.47 -24.26
C PHE A 15 -6.47 5.12 -24.96
N GLY A 16 -6.75 4.04 -24.24
CA GLY A 16 -7.12 2.76 -24.84
C GLY A 16 -8.62 2.75 -25.21
N ALA A 17 -8.95 2.67 -26.49
CA ALA A 17 -10.34 2.68 -26.97
C ALA A 17 -11.30 1.68 -26.26
N PRO A 18 -10.88 0.46 -25.85
CA PRO A 18 -11.74 -0.48 -25.13
C PRO A 18 -12.18 -0.03 -23.74
N LEU A 19 -11.37 0.76 -23.03
CA LEU A 19 -11.74 1.26 -21.69
C LEU A 19 -12.94 2.21 -21.77
N LEU A 20 -12.98 3.05 -22.81
CA LEU A 20 -14.07 3.99 -23.03
C LEU A 20 -15.41 3.30 -23.34
N ALA A 21 -15.37 2.09 -23.89
CA ALA A 21 -16.56 1.30 -24.14
C ALA A 21 -17.06 0.54 -22.91
N ALA A 22 -16.17 0.22 -21.97
CA ALA A 22 -16.49 -0.55 -20.75
C ALA A 22 -16.87 0.35 -19.57
N LEU A 23 -16.12 1.45 -19.36
CA LEU A 23 -16.38 2.44 -18.32
C LEU A 23 -17.18 3.61 -18.87
N ARG A 24 -18.04 4.16 -18.03
CA ARG A 24 -18.74 5.41 -18.39
C ARG A 24 -17.74 6.56 -18.41
N GLN A 25 -17.35 7.05 -19.59
CA GLN A 25 -16.39 8.13 -19.77
C GLN A 25 -16.70 9.34 -18.89
N GLU A 26 -17.97 9.73 -18.79
CA GLU A 26 -18.43 10.83 -17.95
C GLU A 26 -17.97 10.69 -16.49
N ARG A 27 -17.99 9.47 -15.94
CA ARG A 27 -17.57 9.21 -14.54
C ARG A 27 -16.05 9.32 -14.37
N LEU A 28 -15.28 8.92 -15.38
CA LEU A 28 -13.83 9.09 -15.37
C LEU A 28 -13.44 10.57 -15.50
N ASP A 29 -14.15 11.32 -16.33
CA ASP A 29 -13.96 12.77 -16.47
C ASP A 29 -14.32 13.50 -15.16
N GLU A 30 -15.43 13.14 -14.51
CA GLU A 30 -15.79 13.64 -13.17
C GLU A 30 -14.72 13.30 -12.11
N ALA A 31 -14.14 12.09 -12.17
CA ALA A 31 -13.08 11.69 -11.27
C ALA A 31 -11.80 12.53 -11.50
N ALA A 32 -11.38 12.71 -12.75
CA ALA A 32 -10.23 13.53 -13.11
C ALA A 32 -10.44 15.00 -12.72
N GLU A 33 -11.66 15.54 -12.86
CA GLU A 33 -12.00 16.92 -12.50
C GLU A 33 -11.85 17.16 -10.98
N VAL A 34 -12.19 16.17 -10.13
CA VAL A 34 -11.99 16.29 -8.66
C VAL A 34 -10.51 16.52 -8.34
N LEU A 35 -9.61 15.74 -8.94
CA LEU A 35 -8.17 15.91 -8.73
C LEU A 35 -7.66 17.23 -9.36
N ALA A 36 -8.14 17.59 -10.53
CA ALA A 36 -7.78 18.85 -11.18
C ALA A 36 -8.16 20.07 -10.32
N LYS A 37 -9.36 20.09 -9.74
CA LYS A 37 -9.78 21.12 -8.80
C LYS A 37 -8.94 21.13 -7.53
N ALA A 38 -8.66 19.96 -6.95
CA ALA A 38 -7.86 19.85 -5.75
C ALA A 38 -6.41 20.33 -5.96
N THR A 39 -5.83 20.04 -7.13
CA THR A 39 -4.47 20.51 -7.46
C THR A 39 -4.45 22.00 -7.83
N ALA A 40 -5.44 22.50 -8.54
CA ALA A 40 -5.55 23.92 -8.91
C ALA A 40 -5.77 24.84 -7.71
N SER A 41 -6.47 24.37 -6.66
CA SER A 41 -6.66 25.10 -5.41
C SER A 41 -5.45 25.04 -4.46
N GLY A 42 -4.44 24.22 -4.76
CA GLY A 42 -3.29 23.97 -3.88
C GLY A 42 -3.57 23.02 -2.70
N LEU A 43 -4.80 22.48 -2.59
CA LEU A 43 -5.11 21.48 -1.56
C LEU A 43 -4.27 20.23 -1.70
N VAL A 44 -4.06 19.74 -2.93
CA VAL A 44 -3.18 18.62 -3.28
C VAL A 44 -2.06 19.15 -4.16
N GLU A 45 -0.81 18.96 -3.78
CA GLU A 45 0.31 19.43 -4.62
C GLU A 45 0.56 18.52 -5.82
N SER A 46 0.45 17.21 -5.64
CA SER A 46 0.72 16.20 -6.67
C SER A 46 -0.32 15.09 -6.59
N ALA A 47 -0.84 14.68 -7.75
CA ALA A 47 -1.76 13.54 -7.82
C ALA A 47 -1.54 12.74 -9.11
N VAL A 48 -1.74 11.43 -9.03
CA VAL A 48 -1.84 10.53 -10.19
C VAL A 48 -3.03 9.59 -9.95
N MET A 49 -3.89 9.45 -10.96
CA MET A 49 -4.94 8.45 -11.04
C MET A 49 -4.62 7.48 -12.17
N HIS A 50 -4.68 6.19 -11.90
CA HIS A 50 -4.55 5.14 -12.90
C HIS A 50 -5.70 4.15 -12.76
N VAL A 51 -6.38 3.88 -13.86
CA VAL A 51 -7.52 2.97 -13.93
C VAL A 51 -7.23 1.94 -14.99
N MET A 52 -7.47 0.67 -14.67
CA MET A 52 -7.44 -0.43 -15.63
C MET A 52 -8.76 -1.17 -15.59
N GLN A 53 -9.23 -1.61 -16.75
CA GLN A 53 -10.31 -2.59 -16.85
C GLN A 53 -10.00 -3.53 -18.02
N ARG A 54 -9.88 -4.84 -17.72
CA ARG A 54 -9.41 -5.84 -18.67
C ARG A 54 -8.03 -5.44 -19.23
N GLU A 55 -7.93 -5.26 -20.55
CA GLU A 55 -6.67 -4.90 -21.23
C GLU A 55 -6.48 -3.38 -21.41
N ALA A 56 -7.52 -2.59 -21.12
CA ALA A 56 -7.48 -1.14 -21.30
C ALA A 56 -7.02 -0.43 -20.02
N SER A 57 -6.26 0.66 -20.17
CA SER A 57 -5.84 1.50 -19.05
C SER A 57 -5.79 2.96 -19.43
N CYS A 58 -6.03 3.82 -18.44
CA CYS A 58 -5.87 5.27 -18.55
C CYS A 58 -5.14 5.82 -17.32
N THR A 59 -4.34 6.86 -17.52
CA THR A 59 -3.59 7.52 -16.44
C THR A 59 -3.70 9.03 -16.58
N TRP A 60 -3.93 9.71 -15.46
CA TRP A 60 -3.91 11.17 -15.33
C TRP A 60 -2.87 11.56 -14.30
N HIS A 61 -2.01 12.50 -14.62
CA HIS A 61 -1.08 13.12 -13.67
C HIS A 61 -1.35 14.62 -13.57
N LEU A 62 -1.35 15.17 -12.37
CA LEU A 62 -1.88 16.48 -12.04
C LEU A 62 -1.00 17.20 -11.01
N GLY A 63 -1.09 18.54 -11.00
CA GLY A 63 -0.30 19.35 -10.12
C GLY A 63 1.20 19.27 -10.42
N LYS A 64 2.02 19.06 -9.40
CA LYS A 64 3.48 18.92 -9.52
C LYS A 64 3.96 17.54 -9.97
N ALA A 65 3.06 16.57 -10.18
CA ALA A 65 3.42 15.25 -10.72
C ALA A 65 3.86 15.38 -12.19
N LYS A 66 5.17 15.22 -12.45
CA LYS A 66 5.80 15.50 -13.76
C LYS A 66 5.41 14.51 -14.86
N SER A 67 4.97 13.30 -14.49
CA SER A 67 4.57 12.24 -15.43
C SER A 67 3.68 11.20 -14.71
N GLU A 68 3.11 10.29 -15.48
CA GLU A 68 2.40 9.10 -14.95
C GLU A 68 3.30 8.21 -14.08
N ASN A 69 4.62 8.26 -14.32
CA ASN A 69 5.62 7.49 -13.60
C ASN A 69 6.14 8.19 -12.33
N ALA A 70 5.54 9.30 -11.91
CA ALA A 70 5.87 9.96 -10.65
C ALA A 70 5.73 8.97 -9.48
N MET A 71 6.78 8.86 -8.66
CA MET A 71 6.88 7.87 -7.58
C MET A 71 6.41 8.50 -6.27
N PHE A 72 5.36 7.92 -5.70
CA PHE A 72 4.79 8.34 -4.41
C PHE A 72 5.19 7.40 -3.29
N LEU A 73 5.36 7.92 -2.07
CA LEU A 73 5.42 7.10 -0.86
C LEU A 73 4.03 6.49 -0.62
N LEU A 74 3.94 5.18 -0.69
CA LEU A 74 2.66 4.47 -0.68
C LEU A 74 2.02 4.34 0.70
N GLY A 75 2.77 4.56 1.78
CA GLY A 75 2.29 4.26 3.13
C GLY A 75 1.91 2.77 3.23
N SER A 76 0.79 2.49 3.85
CA SER A 76 0.39 1.11 4.18
C SER A 76 0.11 0.19 2.98
N ILE A 77 0.04 0.71 1.76
CA ILE A 77 0.02 -0.14 0.55
C ILE A 77 1.35 -0.93 0.41
N SER A 78 2.40 -0.54 1.12
CA SER A 78 3.64 -1.31 1.24
C SER A 78 3.43 -2.71 1.82
N LYS A 79 2.43 -2.89 2.71
CA LYS A 79 2.19 -4.16 3.41
C LYS A 79 1.92 -5.33 2.46
N PRO A 80 0.91 -5.28 1.58
CA PRO A 80 0.69 -6.38 0.65
C PRO A 80 1.88 -6.61 -0.29
N ILE A 81 2.64 -5.58 -0.65
CA ILE A 81 3.84 -5.71 -1.49
C ILE A 81 4.92 -6.51 -0.76
N CYS A 82 5.27 -6.13 0.48
CA CYS A 82 6.25 -6.86 1.28
C CYS A 82 5.80 -8.30 1.61
N ILE A 83 4.50 -8.48 1.90
CA ILE A 83 3.95 -9.82 2.15
C ILE A 83 3.99 -10.68 0.87
N THR A 84 3.83 -10.10 -0.32
CA THR A 84 4.00 -10.86 -1.57
C THR A 84 5.40 -11.45 -1.66
N ALA A 85 6.44 -10.71 -1.28
CA ALA A 85 7.80 -11.25 -1.24
C ALA A 85 7.94 -12.43 -0.27
N LEU A 86 7.34 -12.37 0.93
CA LEU A 86 7.25 -13.51 1.84
C LEU A 86 6.50 -14.68 1.19
N MET A 87 5.38 -14.45 0.51
CA MET A 87 4.56 -15.50 -0.09
C MET A 87 5.23 -16.18 -1.28
N THR A 88 6.25 -15.60 -1.90
CA THR A 88 7.10 -16.33 -2.87
C THR A 88 7.89 -17.45 -2.20
N LEU A 89 8.22 -17.30 -0.91
CA LEU A 89 8.88 -18.35 -0.13
C LEU A 89 7.87 -19.44 0.31
N PHE A 90 6.61 -19.06 0.54
CA PHE A 90 5.50 -19.98 0.74
C PHE A 90 5.32 -20.90 -0.49
N ASP A 91 5.32 -20.33 -1.69
CA ASP A 91 5.25 -21.08 -2.95
C ASP A 91 6.38 -22.11 -3.12
N ARG A 92 7.53 -21.84 -2.50
CA ARG A 92 8.70 -22.72 -2.42
C ARG A 92 8.66 -23.67 -1.21
N GLN A 93 7.54 -23.73 -0.48
CA GLN A 93 7.33 -24.60 0.69
C GLN A 93 8.37 -24.39 1.81
N LYS A 94 8.85 -23.14 1.99
CA LYS A 94 9.82 -22.81 3.03
C LYS A 94 9.19 -22.61 4.40
N PHE A 95 7.87 -22.38 4.45
CA PHE A 95 7.08 -22.28 5.67
C PHE A 95 5.60 -22.57 5.40
N GLY A 96 4.85 -22.85 6.48
CA GLY A 96 3.38 -22.93 6.49
C GLY A 96 2.77 -21.70 7.14
N LEU A 97 1.54 -21.32 6.75
CA LEU A 97 0.85 -20.18 7.35
C LEU A 97 0.60 -20.36 8.86
N ASP A 98 0.45 -21.59 9.30
CA ASP A 98 0.19 -21.94 10.71
C ASP A 98 1.49 -22.28 11.47
N ASP A 99 2.65 -22.11 10.85
CA ASP A 99 3.93 -22.16 11.55
C ASP A 99 3.98 -21.05 12.63
N PRO A 100 4.37 -21.37 13.88
CA PRO A 100 4.57 -20.36 14.89
C PRO A 100 5.74 -19.43 14.53
N VAL A 101 5.57 -18.15 14.79
CA VAL A 101 6.61 -17.11 14.54
C VAL A 101 7.91 -17.48 15.29
N GLN A 102 7.79 -18.03 16.48
CA GLN A 102 8.91 -18.48 17.31
C GLN A 102 9.82 -19.51 16.60
N LYS A 103 9.30 -20.30 15.65
CA LYS A 103 10.10 -21.21 14.84
C LYS A 103 11.23 -20.49 14.08
N PHE A 104 11.00 -19.26 13.67
CA PHE A 104 11.93 -18.44 12.90
C PHE A 104 12.61 -17.38 13.77
N ILE A 105 11.90 -16.83 14.76
CA ILE A 105 12.38 -15.82 15.72
C ILE A 105 12.25 -16.42 17.13
N PRO A 106 13.22 -17.22 17.61
CA PRO A 106 13.11 -17.90 18.90
C PRO A 106 12.89 -16.95 20.09
N GLN A 107 13.35 -15.69 20.00
CA GLN A 107 13.18 -14.66 21.01
C GLN A 107 11.72 -14.16 21.13
N PHE A 108 10.89 -14.40 20.11
CA PHE A 108 9.47 -14.06 20.14
C PHE A 108 8.67 -15.16 20.86
N SER A 109 8.82 -15.22 22.19
CA SER A 109 8.28 -16.29 23.05
C SER A 109 7.76 -15.75 24.37
N GLY A 110 7.00 -16.57 25.08
CA GLY A 110 6.38 -16.23 26.37
C GLY A 110 5.20 -15.26 26.23
N ASP A 111 4.43 -15.09 27.30
CA ASP A 111 3.25 -14.21 27.38
C ASP A 111 2.25 -14.38 26.23
N GLY A 112 2.05 -15.62 25.77
CA GLY A 112 1.14 -15.97 24.67
C GLY A 112 1.73 -15.83 23.26
N ARG A 113 2.97 -15.31 23.11
CA ARG A 113 3.64 -15.17 21.80
C ARG A 113 3.87 -16.51 21.11
N ASP A 114 4.05 -17.58 21.87
CA ASP A 114 4.22 -18.97 21.36
C ASP A 114 3.05 -19.41 20.49
N GLN A 115 1.86 -18.83 20.67
CA GLN A 115 0.64 -19.13 19.92
C GLN A 115 0.52 -18.32 18.63
N VAL A 116 1.34 -17.29 18.44
CA VAL A 116 1.28 -16.43 17.24
C VAL A 116 1.87 -17.16 16.04
N THR A 117 1.05 -17.38 15.01
CA THR A 117 1.46 -17.94 13.73
C THR A 117 1.70 -16.86 12.69
N LEU A 118 2.31 -17.22 11.56
CA LEU A 118 2.45 -16.32 10.42
C LEU A 118 1.08 -15.82 9.94
N ARG A 119 0.06 -16.69 9.87
CA ARG A 119 -1.32 -16.30 9.55
C ARG A 119 -1.81 -15.16 10.44
N HIS A 120 -1.62 -15.25 11.75
CA HIS A 120 -2.06 -14.23 12.70
C HIS A 120 -1.37 -12.88 12.46
N LEU A 121 -0.09 -12.87 12.07
CA LEU A 121 0.61 -11.64 11.68
C LEU A 121 -0.01 -11.02 10.41
N LEU A 122 -0.24 -11.84 9.37
CA LEU A 122 -0.67 -11.38 8.05
C LEU A 122 -2.13 -10.90 8.02
N THR A 123 -2.94 -11.32 9.00
CA THR A 123 -4.38 -11.00 9.09
C THR A 123 -4.73 -10.07 10.24
N HIS A 124 -3.72 -9.55 10.95
CA HIS A 124 -3.87 -8.56 12.03
C HIS A 124 -4.69 -9.05 13.24
N VAL A 125 -4.52 -10.31 13.61
CA VAL A 125 -5.17 -10.92 14.81
C VAL A 125 -4.12 -11.45 15.80
N SER A 126 -2.88 -11.01 15.69
CA SER A 126 -1.77 -11.47 16.52
C SER A 126 -1.77 -10.90 17.95
N GLY A 127 -2.45 -9.80 18.21
CA GLY A 127 -2.36 -9.06 19.47
C GLY A 127 -1.24 -8.00 19.51
N LEU A 128 -0.38 -7.91 18.49
CA LEU A 128 0.65 -6.88 18.39
C LEU A 128 0.03 -5.50 18.12
N PRO A 129 0.57 -4.40 18.72
CA PRO A 129 0.11 -3.04 18.46
C PRO A 129 0.44 -2.60 17.02
N ASP A 130 -0.19 -1.51 16.55
CA ASP A 130 0.15 -0.93 15.26
C ASP A 130 1.56 -0.35 15.26
N GLN A 131 1.89 0.46 16.27
CA GLN A 131 3.21 1.08 16.42
C GLN A 131 3.79 0.73 17.80
N LEU A 132 5.10 0.75 17.91
CA LEU A 132 5.80 0.66 19.20
C LEU A 132 5.51 1.92 20.03
N ALA A 133 5.48 1.78 21.34
CA ALA A 133 5.40 2.91 22.26
C ALA A 133 6.55 3.90 22.03
N GLU A 134 7.75 3.36 21.76
CA GLU A 134 8.98 4.10 21.47
C GLU A 134 9.16 4.50 19.99
N ASN A 135 8.16 4.32 19.11
CA ASN A 135 8.29 4.59 17.68
C ASN A 135 8.92 5.95 17.36
N ASN A 136 8.45 7.03 18.01
CA ASN A 136 8.99 8.37 17.72
C ASN A 136 10.41 8.56 18.26
N ALA A 137 10.76 7.91 19.37
CA ALA A 137 12.12 7.93 19.89
C ALA A 137 13.09 7.21 18.95
N LEU A 138 12.71 6.03 18.44
CA LEU A 138 13.48 5.28 17.44
C LEU A 138 13.69 6.10 16.17
N ARG A 139 12.64 6.74 15.65
CA ARG A 139 12.75 7.58 14.46
C ARG A 139 13.65 8.78 14.67
N LYS A 140 13.53 9.49 15.80
CA LYS A 140 14.42 10.61 16.17
C LYS A 140 15.88 10.18 16.31
N ALA A 141 16.12 8.95 16.75
CA ALA A 141 17.46 8.36 16.84
C ALA A 141 17.96 7.82 15.49
N HIS A 142 17.18 7.91 14.42
CA HIS A 142 17.47 7.30 13.11
C HIS A 142 17.76 5.80 13.19
N ALA A 143 17.04 5.09 14.06
CA ALA A 143 17.19 3.66 14.25
C ALA A 143 16.94 2.87 12.95
N GLY A 144 17.67 1.80 12.72
CA GLY A 144 17.46 0.88 11.59
C GLY A 144 16.30 -0.08 11.86
N LEU A 145 15.96 -0.90 10.86
CA LEU A 145 14.87 -1.88 10.99
C LEU A 145 15.10 -2.90 12.11
N SER A 146 16.37 -3.23 12.43
CA SER A 146 16.74 -4.15 13.51
C SER A 146 16.20 -3.70 14.86
N GLU A 147 16.34 -2.42 15.20
CA GLU A 147 15.87 -1.88 16.47
C GLU A 147 14.33 -1.89 16.58
N PHE A 148 13.64 -1.64 15.47
CA PHE A 148 12.18 -1.81 15.43
C PHE A 148 11.78 -3.29 15.58
N VAL A 149 12.51 -4.23 14.98
CA VAL A 149 12.29 -5.68 15.14
C VAL A 149 12.48 -6.09 16.59
N GLU A 150 13.57 -5.65 17.24
CA GLU A 150 13.81 -5.93 18.66
C GLU A 150 12.71 -5.37 19.55
N GLY A 151 12.22 -4.15 19.27
CA GLY A 151 11.08 -3.56 19.96
C GLY A 151 9.83 -4.41 19.79
N ALA A 152 9.50 -4.83 18.55
CA ALA A 152 8.34 -5.64 18.27
C ALA A 152 8.39 -7.03 18.95
N ILE A 153 9.58 -7.65 19.03
CA ILE A 153 9.78 -8.93 19.72
C ILE A 153 9.45 -8.81 21.21
N ARG A 154 9.83 -7.70 21.85
CA ARG A 154 9.63 -7.48 23.30
C ARG A 154 8.26 -6.92 23.66
N THR A 155 7.54 -6.34 22.70
CA THR A 155 6.25 -5.69 22.94
C THR A 155 5.19 -6.71 23.43
N PRO A 156 4.48 -6.43 24.53
CA PRO A 156 3.40 -7.28 25.00
C PRO A 156 2.24 -7.37 24.01
N LEU A 157 1.61 -8.55 23.91
CA LEU A 157 0.36 -8.69 23.19
C LEU A 157 -0.76 -7.96 23.93
N GLN A 158 -1.59 -7.21 23.20
CA GLN A 158 -2.68 -6.41 23.78
C GLN A 158 -3.97 -7.21 24.02
N PHE A 159 -4.07 -8.41 23.43
CA PHE A 159 -5.19 -9.33 23.57
C PHE A 159 -4.76 -10.76 23.20
N ALA A 160 -5.58 -11.74 23.57
CA ALA A 160 -5.34 -13.14 23.23
C ALA A 160 -5.35 -13.37 21.71
N VAL A 161 -4.37 -14.11 21.21
CA VAL A 161 -4.18 -14.39 19.78
C VAL A 161 -5.48 -14.90 19.15
N GLY A 162 -5.85 -14.33 18.01
CA GLY A 162 -7.06 -14.70 17.26
C GLY A 162 -8.38 -14.17 17.84
N SER A 163 -8.39 -13.53 19.02
CA SER A 163 -9.63 -13.11 19.68
C SER A 163 -10.21 -11.78 19.20
N LYS A 164 -9.35 -10.91 18.62
CA LYS A 164 -9.73 -9.59 18.11
C LYS A 164 -8.95 -9.24 16.84
N TYR A 165 -9.54 -8.41 16.02
CA TYR A 165 -8.83 -7.73 14.94
C TYR A 165 -8.24 -6.42 15.46
N GLN A 166 -6.96 -6.22 15.23
CA GLN A 166 -6.29 -4.93 15.43
C GLN A 166 -5.20 -4.76 14.40
N TYR A 167 -5.37 -3.75 13.56
CA TYR A 167 -4.38 -3.39 12.56
C TYR A 167 -3.00 -3.22 13.19
N SER A 168 -1.97 -3.84 12.61
CA SER A 168 -0.64 -3.89 13.21
C SER A 168 0.45 -3.79 12.14
N SER A 169 1.20 -2.71 12.17
CA SER A 169 2.42 -2.54 11.38
C SER A 169 3.56 -3.41 11.93
N MET A 170 3.59 -3.64 13.25
CA MET A 170 4.60 -4.49 13.90
C MET A 170 4.44 -5.95 13.51
N ALA A 171 3.22 -6.43 13.29
CA ALA A 171 2.98 -7.76 12.75
C ALA A 171 3.60 -7.92 11.35
N ILE A 172 3.46 -6.91 10.48
CA ILE A 172 4.06 -6.94 9.14
C ILE A 172 5.59 -6.85 9.20
N LEU A 173 6.13 -6.07 10.13
CA LEU A 173 7.59 -6.01 10.37
C LEU A 173 8.14 -7.38 10.76
N LEU A 174 7.50 -8.11 11.69
CA LEU A 174 7.94 -9.46 12.08
C LEU A 174 7.78 -10.46 10.92
N ALA A 175 6.73 -10.36 10.13
CA ALA A 175 6.57 -11.19 8.92
C ALA A 175 7.68 -10.91 7.89
N ALA A 176 8.06 -9.65 7.69
CA ALA A 176 9.21 -9.28 6.86
C ALA A 176 10.53 -9.84 7.43
N ARG A 177 10.72 -9.78 8.75
CA ARG A 177 11.89 -10.36 9.40
C ARG A 177 11.97 -11.88 9.19
N VAL A 178 10.84 -12.59 9.24
CA VAL A 178 10.79 -14.02 8.91
C VAL A 178 11.20 -14.26 7.45
N ALA A 179 10.75 -13.40 6.51
CA ALA A 179 11.18 -13.49 5.11
C ALA A 179 12.69 -13.34 4.95
N GLU A 180 13.31 -12.39 5.66
CA GLU A 180 14.77 -12.20 5.68
C GLU A 180 15.51 -13.43 6.21
N ILE A 181 15.04 -14.00 7.33
CA ILE A 181 15.65 -15.20 7.94
C ILE A 181 15.58 -16.40 6.99
N ILE A 182 14.44 -16.61 6.33
CA ILE A 182 14.24 -17.74 5.41
C ILE A 182 15.06 -17.56 4.12
N SER A 183 15.11 -16.35 3.59
CA SER A 183 15.76 -16.08 2.30
C SER A 183 17.26 -15.81 2.41
N GLY A 184 17.74 -15.37 3.58
CA GLY A 184 19.10 -14.87 3.76
C GLY A 184 19.37 -13.52 3.08
N THR A 185 18.31 -12.79 2.69
CA THR A 185 18.35 -11.52 1.95
C THR A 185 17.56 -10.48 2.70
N ASP A 186 18.02 -9.22 2.75
CA ASP A 186 17.24 -8.15 3.38
C ASP A 186 15.92 -7.91 2.63
N ILE A 187 14.93 -7.35 3.33
CA ILE A 187 13.58 -7.20 2.79
C ILE A 187 13.52 -6.25 1.59
N LEU A 188 14.40 -5.24 1.51
CA LEU A 188 14.42 -4.27 0.43
C LEU A 188 14.83 -4.97 -0.89
N GLU A 189 15.91 -5.74 -0.85
CA GLU A 189 16.38 -6.53 -1.99
C GLU A 189 15.39 -7.66 -2.32
N LEU A 190 14.85 -8.34 -1.31
CA LEU A 190 13.89 -9.43 -1.54
C LEU A 190 12.64 -8.94 -2.27
N VAL A 191 12.09 -7.78 -1.89
CA VAL A 191 10.93 -7.18 -2.58
C VAL A 191 11.28 -6.81 -4.02
N ASP A 192 12.45 -6.20 -4.25
CA ASP A 192 12.86 -5.84 -5.61
C ASP A 192 12.93 -7.09 -6.51
N ARG A 193 13.64 -8.14 -6.07
CA ARG A 193 13.88 -9.36 -6.86
C ARG A 193 12.66 -10.25 -7.02
N ALA A 194 11.80 -10.33 -5.98
CA ALA A 194 10.69 -11.26 -5.95
C ALA A 194 9.36 -10.64 -6.42
N VAL A 195 9.24 -9.29 -6.41
CA VAL A 195 8.00 -8.59 -6.75
C VAL A 195 8.22 -7.61 -7.89
N PHE A 196 9.08 -6.60 -7.72
CA PHE A 196 9.17 -5.53 -8.71
C PHE A 196 9.72 -5.99 -10.05
N GLN A 197 10.80 -6.77 -10.06
CA GLN A 197 11.41 -7.26 -11.29
C GLN A 197 10.47 -8.20 -12.08
N PRO A 198 9.86 -9.25 -11.48
CA PRO A 198 8.97 -10.14 -12.21
C PRO A 198 7.71 -9.45 -12.77
N LEU A 199 7.20 -8.43 -12.06
CA LEU A 199 6.03 -7.67 -12.48
C LEU A 199 6.35 -6.51 -13.42
N GLY A 200 7.63 -6.25 -13.70
CA GLY A 200 8.06 -5.14 -14.55
C GLY A 200 7.77 -3.76 -13.94
N MET A 201 7.80 -3.64 -12.62
CA MET A 201 7.56 -2.40 -11.86
C MET A 201 8.82 -1.52 -11.86
N LYS A 202 9.07 -0.85 -12.97
CA LYS A 202 10.33 -0.12 -13.23
C LYS A 202 10.46 1.17 -12.41
N HIS A 203 9.36 1.75 -11.96
CA HIS A 203 9.29 2.97 -11.15
C HIS A 203 8.78 2.63 -9.74
N SER A 204 9.44 1.65 -9.13
CA SER A 204 9.12 1.17 -7.77
C SER A 204 10.40 0.81 -7.02
N ALA A 205 10.38 1.04 -5.71
CA ALA A 205 11.44 0.65 -4.80
C ALA A 205 10.90 0.46 -3.38
N GLN A 206 11.43 -0.53 -2.66
CA GLN A 206 11.32 -0.57 -1.20
C GLN A 206 12.45 0.30 -0.64
N GLY A 207 12.11 1.36 0.10
CA GLY A 207 13.07 2.42 0.35
C GLY A 207 13.36 3.24 -0.91
N LEU A 208 14.57 3.74 -1.07
CA LEU A 208 14.97 4.51 -2.26
C LEU A 208 15.43 3.62 -3.43
N GLY A 209 15.94 2.39 -3.13
CA GLY A 209 16.51 1.53 -4.16
C GLY A 209 17.61 2.24 -4.96
N ARG A 210 17.46 2.26 -6.29
CA ARG A 210 18.36 2.94 -7.23
C ARG A 210 18.02 4.42 -7.52
N PHE A 211 16.95 4.92 -6.92
CA PHE A 211 16.45 6.27 -7.19
C PHE A 211 17.00 7.29 -6.20
N LEU A 212 17.06 8.55 -6.63
CA LEU A 212 17.41 9.65 -5.75
C LEU A 212 16.15 10.16 -5.03
N ILE A 213 16.32 10.78 -3.88
CA ILE A 213 15.20 11.33 -3.11
C ILE A 213 14.44 12.40 -3.90
N ASP A 214 15.13 13.16 -4.74
CA ASP A 214 14.56 14.21 -5.59
C ASP A 214 13.74 13.66 -6.77
N ASP A 215 13.85 12.37 -7.07
CA ASP A 215 13.01 11.68 -8.05
C ASP A 215 11.62 11.35 -7.46
N MET A 216 11.47 11.47 -6.14
CA MET A 216 10.27 11.08 -5.41
C MET A 216 9.34 12.28 -5.19
N VAL A 217 8.03 12.02 -5.26
CA VAL A 217 7.03 13.01 -4.86
C VAL A 217 7.11 13.24 -3.34
N SER A 218 7.17 14.51 -2.94
CA SER A 218 7.12 14.90 -1.53
C SER A 218 5.70 14.77 -0.97
N CYS A 219 5.58 14.30 0.27
CA CYS A 219 4.33 14.34 1.03
C CYS A 219 4.13 15.75 1.62
N GLN A 220 2.88 16.18 1.77
CA GLN A 220 2.50 17.39 2.51
C GLN A 220 2.56 17.07 4.01
N THR A 221 3.78 17.04 4.58
CA THR A 221 4.05 16.52 5.93
C THR A 221 3.49 17.39 7.06
N GLU A 222 3.05 18.61 6.80
CA GLU A 222 2.27 19.43 7.72
C GLU A 222 0.97 18.76 8.19
N HIS A 223 0.48 17.79 7.42
CA HIS A 223 -0.67 16.96 7.74
C HIS A 223 -0.29 15.50 8.08
N ALA A 224 0.99 15.23 8.36
CA ALA A 224 1.47 13.89 8.65
C ALA A 224 0.79 13.28 9.87
N ALA A 225 0.72 11.95 9.89
CA ALA A 225 0.19 11.20 11.03
C ALA A 225 1.10 11.34 12.28
N PRO A 226 0.56 11.08 13.51
CA PRO A 226 1.33 11.22 14.75
C PRO A 226 2.62 10.41 14.78
N GLU A 227 2.60 9.22 14.21
CA GLU A 227 3.77 8.35 14.09
C GLU A 227 4.85 8.88 13.13
N ALA A 228 4.54 9.94 12.38
CA ALA A 228 5.46 10.62 11.46
C ALA A 228 5.63 12.10 11.83
N GLY A 229 5.41 12.45 13.08
CA GLY A 229 5.67 13.80 13.61
C GLY A 229 4.47 14.73 13.61
N ALA A 230 3.29 14.34 13.13
CA ALA A 230 2.04 15.13 13.19
C ALA A 230 2.14 16.55 12.61
N GLY A 231 3.08 16.80 11.68
CA GLY A 231 3.33 18.13 11.12
C GLY A 231 4.26 19.01 11.95
N ASP A 232 4.83 18.50 13.04
CA ASP A 232 5.82 19.23 13.85
C ASP A 232 7.06 19.56 13.00
N PRO A 233 7.46 20.83 12.87
CA PRO A 233 8.69 21.21 12.16
C PRO A 233 9.98 20.55 12.68
N SER A 234 10.01 20.14 13.94
CA SER A 234 11.15 19.41 14.53
C SER A 234 11.26 17.96 14.04
N ALA A 235 10.26 17.46 13.31
CA ALA A 235 10.26 16.10 12.77
C ALA A 235 10.88 15.98 11.36
N LYS A 236 11.35 17.06 10.76
CA LYS A 236 11.84 17.12 9.36
C LYS A 236 12.97 16.14 9.05
N ASP A 237 13.79 15.76 10.02
CA ASP A 237 14.89 14.82 9.86
C ASP A 237 14.48 13.34 10.00
N TRP A 238 13.21 13.08 10.41
CA TRP A 238 12.66 11.74 10.58
C TRP A 238 11.22 11.56 10.09
N ASP A 239 10.58 12.59 9.52
CA ASP A 239 9.25 12.52 8.91
C ASP A 239 9.27 11.74 7.57
N TRP A 240 8.11 11.65 6.90
CA TRP A 240 7.97 10.92 5.64
C TRP A 240 8.81 11.47 4.48
N ASN A 241 9.27 12.72 4.53
CA ASN A 241 10.13 13.30 3.51
C ASN A 241 11.62 13.18 3.83
N SER A 242 11.97 12.82 5.06
CA SER A 242 13.35 12.74 5.50
C SER A 242 14.14 11.69 4.72
N PRO A 243 15.44 11.94 4.45
CA PRO A 243 16.32 10.92 3.88
C PRO A 243 16.38 9.65 4.71
N TYR A 244 16.28 9.78 6.04
CA TYR A 244 16.24 8.66 6.96
C TYR A 244 15.04 7.74 6.66
N TRP A 245 13.79 8.27 6.74
CA TRP A 245 12.60 7.47 6.55
C TRP A 245 12.54 6.82 5.16
N ARG A 246 12.87 7.62 4.13
CA ARG A 246 12.82 7.13 2.75
C ARG A 246 13.85 6.04 2.47
N LYS A 247 15.04 6.09 3.11
CA LYS A 247 16.06 5.03 3.01
C LYS A 247 15.72 3.81 3.84
N LEU A 248 15.08 3.99 5.00
CA LEU A 248 14.73 2.91 5.93
C LEU A 248 13.92 1.80 5.23
N GLY A 249 13.05 2.16 4.28
CA GLY A 249 12.27 1.20 3.51
C GLY A 249 11.39 0.31 4.39
N ALA A 250 10.76 0.90 5.43
CA ALA A 250 9.96 0.17 6.39
C ALA A 250 8.90 -0.71 5.71
N PRO A 251 8.84 -2.04 6.00
CA PRO A 251 7.92 -2.97 5.32
C PRO A 251 6.45 -2.59 5.44
N TRP A 252 6.12 -1.83 6.47
CA TRP A 252 4.74 -1.39 6.72
C TRP A 252 4.36 -0.07 6.05
N GLY A 253 5.33 0.66 5.44
CA GLY A 253 5.01 1.99 4.92
C GLY A 253 6.06 2.67 4.05
N GLY A 254 7.17 2.02 3.71
CA GLY A 254 8.33 2.61 3.04
C GLY A 254 8.49 2.29 1.55
N THR A 255 7.48 1.72 0.89
CA THR A 255 7.50 1.50 -0.56
C THR A 255 7.23 2.80 -1.31
N HIS A 256 7.99 3.07 -2.35
CA HIS A 256 7.72 4.08 -3.35
C HIS A 256 7.31 3.40 -4.66
N ALA A 257 6.26 3.90 -5.32
CA ALA A 257 5.88 3.39 -6.64
C ALA A 257 5.10 4.44 -7.44
N SER A 258 5.09 4.24 -8.76
CA SER A 258 4.17 4.92 -9.66
C SER A 258 2.79 4.25 -9.67
N ALA A 259 1.76 5.00 -10.09
CA ALA A 259 0.42 4.45 -10.18
C ALA A 259 0.30 3.32 -11.23
N PRO A 260 0.90 3.40 -12.43
CA PRO A 260 0.91 2.28 -13.37
C PRO A 260 1.61 1.02 -12.84
N ASP A 261 2.71 1.16 -12.08
CA ASP A 261 3.38 0.00 -11.49
C ASP A 261 2.51 -0.67 -10.44
N LEU A 262 1.82 0.13 -9.60
CA LEU A 262 0.87 -0.40 -8.64
C LEU A 262 -0.34 -1.07 -9.32
N GLY A 263 -0.75 -0.56 -10.50
CA GLY A 263 -1.71 -1.23 -11.38
C GLY A 263 -1.23 -2.62 -11.80
N ARG A 264 0.05 -2.76 -12.22
CA ARG A 264 0.67 -4.07 -12.53
C ARG A 264 0.69 -5.01 -11.34
N PHE A 265 1.00 -4.47 -10.15
CA PHE A 265 0.96 -5.25 -8.92
C PHE A 265 -0.45 -5.80 -8.64
N LEU A 266 -1.49 -4.99 -8.71
CA LEU A 266 -2.86 -5.45 -8.49
C LEU A 266 -3.34 -6.41 -9.58
N ALA A 267 -2.90 -6.23 -10.83
CA ALA A 267 -3.22 -7.11 -11.96
C ALA A 267 -2.67 -8.53 -11.77
N GLU A 268 -1.54 -8.70 -11.07
CA GLU A 268 -1.02 -10.03 -10.71
C GLU A 268 -2.07 -10.85 -9.96
N PHE A 269 -2.77 -10.21 -9.02
CA PHE A 269 -3.77 -10.85 -8.17
C PHE A 269 -5.16 -10.91 -8.83
N LEU A 270 -5.53 -9.89 -9.61
CA LEU A 270 -6.82 -9.85 -10.29
C LEU A 270 -6.91 -10.92 -11.38
N LEU A 271 -5.84 -11.05 -12.16
CA LEU A 271 -5.76 -11.94 -13.33
C LEU A 271 -5.04 -13.27 -13.02
N GLU A 272 -4.49 -13.40 -11.80
CA GLU A 272 -3.79 -14.60 -11.35
C GLU A 272 -2.66 -15.01 -12.30
N ASN A 273 -1.84 -14.02 -12.71
CA ASN A 273 -0.85 -14.18 -13.78
C ASN A 273 0.29 -15.16 -13.47
N GLY A 274 0.58 -15.42 -12.20
CA GLY A 274 1.63 -16.32 -11.79
C GLY A 274 3.05 -15.82 -12.00
N LYS A 275 3.25 -14.51 -12.12
CA LYS A 275 4.57 -13.90 -12.35
C LYS A 275 5.37 -13.71 -11.05
N ALA A 276 4.73 -13.25 -9.99
CA ALA A 276 5.36 -13.10 -8.67
C ALA A 276 5.01 -14.26 -7.75
N VAL A 277 3.74 -14.63 -7.65
CA VAL A 277 3.25 -15.77 -6.84
C VAL A 277 2.37 -16.66 -7.68
N LYS A 278 2.27 -17.95 -7.29
CA LYS A 278 1.39 -18.90 -7.99
C LYS A 278 -0.07 -18.41 -7.98
N PRO A 279 -0.89 -18.78 -8.99
CA PRO A 279 -2.31 -18.40 -9.04
C PRO A 279 -3.08 -18.80 -7.77
N GLU A 280 -2.80 -19.97 -7.19
CA GLU A 280 -3.42 -20.42 -5.95
C GLU A 280 -3.05 -19.51 -4.77
N THR A 281 -1.80 -19.06 -4.71
CA THR A 281 -1.31 -18.15 -3.68
C THR A 281 -1.88 -16.75 -3.86
N ALA A 282 -2.05 -16.28 -5.10
CA ALA A 282 -2.74 -15.01 -5.37
C ALA A 282 -4.20 -15.05 -4.86
N ARG A 283 -4.93 -16.14 -5.13
CA ARG A 283 -6.29 -16.35 -4.56
C ARG A 283 -6.28 -16.40 -3.06
N LEU A 284 -5.34 -17.13 -2.47
CA LEU A 284 -5.19 -17.24 -1.02
C LEU A 284 -4.96 -15.86 -0.39
N MET A 285 -4.06 -15.04 -0.94
CA MET A 285 -3.75 -13.72 -0.40
C MET A 285 -4.92 -12.74 -0.46
N THR A 286 -5.83 -12.89 -1.41
CA THR A 286 -6.98 -12.01 -1.63
C THR A 286 -8.31 -12.59 -1.13
N SER A 287 -8.28 -13.66 -0.34
CA SER A 287 -9.43 -14.28 0.32
C SER A 287 -9.48 -13.92 1.80
N ASN A 288 -10.68 -13.91 2.41
CA ASN A 288 -10.81 -13.66 3.85
C ASN A 288 -10.29 -14.84 4.67
N HIS A 289 -9.42 -14.56 5.63
CA HIS A 289 -8.85 -15.53 6.57
C HIS A 289 -9.32 -15.36 8.01
N ASN A 290 -10.02 -14.27 8.32
CA ASN A 290 -10.53 -14.01 9.66
C ASN A 290 -11.90 -14.69 9.86
N GLY A 291 -12.12 -15.18 11.07
CA GLY A 291 -13.37 -15.81 11.45
C GLY A 291 -14.55 -14.83 11.50
N ALA A 292 -15.76 -15.37 11.65
CA ALA A 292 -16.98 -14.59 11.78
C ALA A 292 -16.88 -13.60 12.97
N GLY A 293 -17.35 -12.37 12.76
CA GLY A 293 -17.30 -11.29 13.74
C GLY A 293 -15.98 -10.50 13.78
N LEU A 294 -14.95 -10.93 13.06
CA LEU A 294 -13.72 -10.17 12.89
C LEU A 294 -13.73 -9.45 11.54
N THR A 295 -13.01 -8.32 11.46
CA THR A 295 -12.83 -7.61 10.20
C THR A 295 -12.24 -8.54 9.12
N PRO A 296 -12.88 -8.67 7.95
CA PRO A 296 -12.37 -9.49 6.86
C PRO A 296 -10.96 -9.04 6.45
N ARG A 297 -10.03 -10.01 6.33
CA ARG A 297 -8.65 -9.72 5.96
C ARG A 297 -8.04 -10.85 5.14
N GLY A 298 -7.40 -10.49 4.04
CA GLY A 298 -6.53 -11.37 3.28
C GLY A 298 -5.12 -11.38 3.86
N LEU A 299 -4.18 -12.06 3.21
CA LEU A 299 -2.78 -12.06 3.64
C LEU A 299 -2.10 -10.77 3.17
N GLY A 300 -2.10 -9.77 4.06
CA GLY A 300 -1.62 -8.41 3.77
C GLY A 300 -2.62 -7.48 3.09
N PHE A 301 -3.66 -8.00 2.44
CA PHE A 301 -4.71 -7.21 1.79
C PHE A 301 -5.93 -6.95 2.70
N SER A 302 -6.58 -5.82 2.52
CA SER A 302 -8.00 -5.67 2.85
C SER A 302 -8.83 -6.41 1.81
N VAL A 303 -9.93 -7.05 2.21
CA VAL A 303 -10.82 -7.81 1.30
C VAL A 303 -12.30 -7.52 1.61
N GLY A 304 -13.17 -7.76 0.62
CA GLY A 304 -14.59 -7.43 0.67
C GLY A 304 -14.87 -6.01 0.14
N ALA A 305 -16.12 -5.60 0.05
CA ALA A 305 -16.52 -4.29 -0.50
C ALA A 305 -15.81 -3.12 0.19
N ALA A 306 -15.57 -3.20 1.49
CA ALA A 306 -14.88 -2.18 2.28
C ALA A 306 -13.36 -2.05 1.97
N ALA A 307 -12.79 -2.97 1.19
CA ALA A 307 -11.40 -2.88 0.73
C ALA A 307 -11.20 -1.87 -0.41
N GLY A 308 -12.28 -1.51 -1.08
CA GLY A 308 -12.32 -0.54 -2.16
C GLY A 308 -13.00 0.77 -1.75
N SER A 309 -13.99 1.15 -2.53
CA SER A 309 -14.80 2.36 -2.36
C SER A 309 -16.29 2.02 -2.43
N PRO A 310 -17.19 2.90 -1.96
CA PRO A 310 -18.62 2.71 -2.18
C PRO A 310 -18.94 2.39 -3.66
N GLY A 311 -19.66 1.29 -3.89
CA GLY A 311 -19.94 0.74 -5.22
C GLY A 311 -19.05 -0.44 -5.62
N CYS A 312 -18.01 -0.75 -4.89
CA CYS A 312 -17.23 -1.97 -5.09
C CYS A 312 -17.97 -3.23 -4.60
N SER A 313 -17.64 -4.39 -5.20
CA SER A 313 -18.24 -5.67 -4.84
C SER A 313 -17.54 -6.33 -3.64
N GLU A 314 -18.17 -7.41 -3.11
CA GLU A 314 -17.56 -8.27 -2.06
C GLU A 314 -16.31 -9.04 -2.56
N LYS A 315 -16.04 -9.02 -3.88
CA LYS A 315 -14.85 -9.64 -4.47
C LYS A 315 -13.68 -8.66 -4.60
N THR A 316 -13.79 -7.50 -3.97
CA THR A 316 -12.76 -6.45 -3.98
C THR A 316 -11.64 -6.79 -2.99
N PHE A 317 -10.42 -6.44 -3.38
CA PHE A 317 -9.25 -6.45 -2.53
C PHE A 317 -8.39 -5.21 -2.78
N GLY A 318 -7.66 -4.76 -1.79
CA GLY A 318 -6.85 -3.56 -1.92
C GLY A 318 -6.24 -3.11 -0.61
N HIS A 319 -5.76 -1.88 -0.59
CA HIS A 319 -5.27 -1.22 0.61
C HIS A 319 -5.27 0.30 0.45
N THR A 320 -5.32 1.03 1.57
CA THR A 320 -5.11 2.48 1.62
C THR A 320 -3.79 2.80 2.30
N GLY A 321 -3.24 4.00 2.07
CA GLY A 321 -2.06 4.51 2.75
C GLY A 321 -2.32 5.83 3.47
N SER A 322 -1.73 5.98 4.66
CA SER A 322 -1.80 7.21 5.47
C SER A 322 -1.21 8.43 4.75
N THR A 323 -0.33 8.20 3.77
CA THR A 323 0.29 9.22 2.92
C THR A 323 -0.64 9.80 1.85
N GLY A 324 -1.92 9.37 1.79
CA GLY A 324 -2.90 9.89 0.83
C GLY A 324 -3.11 9.02 -0.40
N THR A 325 -2.87 7.73 -0.28
CA THR A 325 -2.92 6.77 -1.37
C THR A 325 -4.05 5.74 -1.18
N ILE A 326 -4.65 5.28 -2.26
CA ILE A 326 -5.62 4.18 -2.30
C ILE A 326 -5.38 3.36 -3.56
N ALA A 327 -5.47 2.03 -3.43
CA ALA A 327 -5.35 1.11 -4.54
C ALA A 327 -6.21 -0.13 -4.26
N TRP A 328 -7.08 -0.46 -5.20
CA TRP A 328 -7.95 -1.63 -5.12
C TRP A 328 -8.18 -2.27 -6.48
N ALA A 329 -8.55 -3.54 -6.47
CA ALA A 329 -9.03 -4.28 -7.62
C ALA A 329 -10.34 -4.99 -7.27
N ASP A 330 -11.32 -4.97 -8.17
CA ASP A 330 -12.61 -5.62 -8.04
C ASP A 330 -12.76 -6.71 -9.12
N ARG A 331 -12.83 -7.96 -8.68
CA ARG A 331 -12.97 -9.12 -9.58
C ARG A 331 -14.32 -9.17 -10.31
N ALA A 332 -15.39 -8.56 -9.75
CA ALA A 332 -16.70 -8.61 -10.38
C ALA A 332 -16.77 -7.71 -11.60
N THR A 333 -16.07 -6.59 -11.60
CA THR A 333 -16.02 -5.62 -12.71
C THR A 333 -14.71 -5.70 -13.50
N GLU A 334 -13.77 -6.54 -13.07
CA GLU A 334 -12.39 -6.64 -13.63
C GLU A 334 -11.68 -5.27 -13.66
N THR A 335 -11.93 -4.46 -12.63
CA THR A 335 -11.44 -3.07 -12.56
C THR A 335 -10.34 -2.93 -11.51
N ILE A 336 -9.31 -2.18 -11.85
CA ILE A 336 -8.26 -1.71 -10.93
C ILE A 336 -8.34 -0.18 -10.87
N CYS A 337 -8.30 0.35 -9.65
CA CYS A 337 -8.22 1.78 -9.39
C CYS A 337 -7.02 2.07 -8.48
N VAL A 338 -6.18 2.99 -8.91
CA VAL A 338 -5.06 3.52 -8.13
C VAL A 338 -5.14 5.02 -8.11
N VAL A 339 -5.20 5.62 -6.92
CA VAL A 339 -5.13 7.07 -6.75
C VAL A 339 -4.04 7.38 -5.74
N LEU A 340 -3.02 8.10 -6.20
CA LEU A 340 -1.89 8.53 -5.40
C LEU A 340 -1.92 10.05 -5.28
N THR A 341 -1.88 10.57 -4.06
CA THR A 341 -1.80 12.01 -3.79
C THR A 341 -0.66 12.31 -2.82
N SER A 342 -0.17 13.54 -2.85
CA SER A 342 0.81 14.04 -1.86
C SER A 342 0.17 14.45 -0.53
N LEU A 343 -1.17 14.60 -0.49
CA LEU A 343 -1.92 15.03 0.68
C LEU A 343 -2.19 13.83 1.62
N PRO A 344 -1.73 13.85 2.88
CA PRO A 344 -2.01 12.79 3.83
C PRO A 344 -3.51 12.54 4.06
N ALA A 345 -3.88 11.28 4.27
CA ALA A 345 -5.28 10.82 4.37
C ALA A 345 -6.12 11.54 5.45
N ARG A 346 -5.46 12.04 6.50
CA ARG A 346 -6.11 12.73 7.63
C ARG A 346 -6.33 14.22 7.42
N ALA A 347 -5.75 14.81 6.35
CA ALA A 347 -5.71 16.26 6.14
C ALA A 347 -7.11 16.87 5.97
N VAL A 348 -8.00 16.18 5.28
CA VAL A 348 -9.34 16.67 4.94
C VAL A 348 -10.34 15.52 4.82
N GLN A 349 -11.63 15.81 5.10
CA GLN A 349 -12.74 14.87 4.90
C GLN A 349 -13.90 15.57 4.19
N PRO A 350 -14.42 15.01 3.08
CA PRO A 350 -13.95 13.82 2.37
C PRO A 350 -12.60 14.08 1.70
N HIS A 351 -11.72 13.06 1.68
CA HIS A 351 -10.42 13.16 1.01
C HIS A 351 -10.60 13.03 -0.51
N PRO A 352 -9.90 13.85 -1.34
CA PRO A 352 -10.03 13.79 -2.81
C PRO A 352 -9.81 12.39 -3.39
N ARG A 353 -8.85 11.60 -2.88
CA ARG A 353 -8.61 10.22 -3.33
C ARG A 353 -9.84 9.33 -3.17
N ASP A 354 -10.60 9.47 -2.08
CA ASP A 354 -11.76 8.64 -1.77
C ASP A 354 -12.93 9.02 -2.70
N SER A 355 -13.12 10.32 -2.92
CA SER A 355 -14.12 10.83 -3.88
C SER A 355 -13.84 10.38 -5.31
N VAL A 356 -12.57 10.34 -5.72
CA VAL A 356 -12.14 9.85 -7.04
C VAL A 356 -12.37 8.35 -7.16
N ALA A 357 -11.89 7.57 -6.19
CA ALA A 357 -12.01 6.12 -6.21
C ALA A 357 -13.47 5.66 -6.22
N GLN A 358 -14.37 6.39 -5.54
CA GLN A 358 -15.82 6.15 -5.60
C GLN A 358 -16.39 6.39 -7.01
N ARG A 359 -15.96 7.46 -7.71
CA ARG A 359 -16.41 7.71 -9.09
C ARG A 359 -15.93 6.64 -10.07
N VAL A 360 -14.70 6.15 -9.87
CA VAL A 360 -14.18 5.02 -10.67
C VAL A 360 -15.02 3.76 -10.41
N ALA A 361 -15.34 3.42 -9.15
CA ALA A 361 -16.23 2.30 -8.83
C ALA A 361 -17.60 2.45 -9.48
N ALA A 362 -18.18 3.66 -9.47
CA ALA A 362 -19.47 3.94 -10.12
C ALA A 362 -19.38 3.89 -11.66
N ALA A 363 -18.21 4.16 -12.25
CA ALA A 363 -18.02 4.04 -13.70
C ALA A 363 -17.89 2.57 -14.14
N ALA A 364 -17.39 1.69 -13.28
CA ALA A 364 -17.21 0.27 -13.57
C ALA A 364 -18.52 -0.54 -13.54
N ASN A 365 -19.55 -0.03 -12.86
CA ASN A 365 -20.91 -0.60 -12.77
C ASN A 365 -21.83 0.07 -13.79
#